data_be35092de43c0ccabf47b100c746a70f
#
_entry.id   be35092de43c0ccabf47b100c746a70f
#
_cell.length_a   1.000
_cell.length_b   1.000
_cell.length_c   1.000
_cell.angle_alpha   90.00
_cell.angle_beta   90.00
_cell.angle_gamma   90.00
#
_symmetry.space_group_name_H-M   'P 1'
#
loop_
_entity.id
_entity.type
_entity.pdbx_description
1 polymer ?
#
loop_
_entity_poly.entity_id
_entity_poly.type
_entity_poly.pdbx_seq_one_letter_code
_entity_poly.pdbx_strand_id
1 'polypeptide(L)'
;LKRYIESYGLRWSVVESLPVCEAIKYGGPERDALIENYKVSLANLGKAGVKTVCYNFMPVLDWARTELDHPWADGSTSLYFNRVKFVYFDCYILCRPGAEADYTAEELAAAAEMHKTITDEERRALVDTIIVKTQGFVNGNISERDADPVSRFRELLALYDGIDRDTLRENMRYFLSAVMPVCEEYGVNMCVHPDDPPCQLLGLPRIVTCDEDIAWFLNAVDNPHNGLTFCCGSLSAGIQNDVPALARKYASRTHFVHLRSTDVLPNGDFIEADHLKGRANLIEVVRIFERENPGVPMRVDHGRTMLGDEDKGYNAGYSFHGRMMGLAQMDGVMAVVRDELNA
;
A
#
# COMPACT_ATOMS: atom_id res chain seq x y z
N LEU A 1 -15.34 12.16 -15.65
CA LEU A 1 -14.09 11.42 -15.74
C LEU A 1 -14.20 10.22 -16.70
N LYS A 2 -15.19 9.29 -16.54
CA LYS A 2 -15.36 8.09 -17.39
C LYS A 2 -15.37 8.43 -18.88
N ARG A 3 -16.26 9.36 -19.34
CA ARG A 3 -16.34 9.77 -20.75
C ARG A 3 -15.01 10.31 -21.29
N TYR A 4 -14.24 11.00 -20.45
CA TYR A 4 -12.93 11.53 -20.83
C TYR A 4 -11.93 10.39 -21.03
N ILE A 5 -11.88 9.41 -20.15
CA ILE A 5 -11.04 8.22 -20.28
C ILE A 5 -11.42 7.43 -21.55
N GLU A 6 -12.73 7.21 -21.76
CA GLU A 6 -13.24 6.45 -22.91
C GLU A 6 -13.01 7.16 -24.25
N SER A 7 -12.91 8.50 -24.26
CA SER A 7 -12.60 9.25 -25.48
C SER A 7 -11.18 8.99 -26.02
N TYR A 8 -10.30 8.40 -25.20
CA TYR A 8 -8.96 7.94 -25.60
C TYR A 8 -8.90 6.44 -25.93
N GLY A 9 -10.05 5.77 -26.09
CA GLY A 9 -10.11 4.32 -26.36
C GLY A 9 -9.78 3.46 -25.15
N LEU A 10 -9.70 4.05 -23.95
CA LEU A 10 -9.41 3.35 -22.69
C LEU A 10 -10.71 2.98 -21.97
N ARG A 11 -10.66 2.01 -21.08
CA ARG A 11 -11.77 1.62 -20.22
C ARG A 11 -11.42 1.90 -18.75
N TRP A 12 -12.30 2.59 -18.04
CA TRP A 12 -12.17 2.79 -16.61
C TRP A 12 -12.78 1.60 -15.85
N SER A 13 -11.96 0.66 -15.45
CA SER A 13 -12.40 -0.59 -14.80
C SER A 13 -12.13 -0.64 -13.30
N VAL A 14 -11.15 0.11 -12.83
CA VAL A 14 -10.68 0.10 -11.43
C VAL A 14 -10.65 1.51 -10.88
N VAL A 15 -11.05 1.68 -9.63
CA VAL A 15 -10.77 2.86 -8.80
C VAL A 15 -9.79 2.49 -7.71
N GLU A 16 -8.71 3.22 -7.64
CA GLU A 16 -7.75 3.13 -6.56
C GLU A 16 -7.36 4.54 -6.11
N SER A 17 -7.66 4.88 -4.86
CA SER A 17 -8.45 4.11 -3.91
C SER A 17 -9.70 4.89 -3.52
N LEU A 18 -10.73 4.18 -3.03
CA LEU A 18 -11.82 4.80 -2.31
C LEU A 18 -11.44 4.81 -0.82
N PRO A 19 -11.13 5.99 -0.23
CA PRO A 19 -10.60 6.07 1.13
C PRO A 19 -11.60 5.58 2.18
N VAL A 20 -11.11 4.80 3.15
CA VAL A 20 -11.85 4.45 4.36
C VAL A 20 -11.46 5.42 5.46
N CYS A 21 -12.41 6.20 5.97
CA CYS A 21 -12.17 7.19 7.01
C CYS A 21 -11.65 6.55 8.30
N GLU A 22 -10.76 7.26 9.03
CA GLU A 22 -10.17 6.75 10.27
C GLU A 22 -11.24 6.33 11.29
N ALA A 23 -12.33 7.09 11.44
CA ALA A 23 -13.42 6.74 12.36
C ALA A 23 -14.08 5.38 12.07
N ILE A 24 -14.04 4.90 10.83
CA ILE A 24 -14.46 3.54 10.49
C ILE A 24 -13.43 2.53 11.02
N LYS A 25 -12.15 2.81 10.88
CA LYS A 25 -11.06 1.92 11.25
C LYS A 25 -10.93 1.75 12.76
N TYR A 26 -10.95 2.86 13.53
CA TYR A 26 -10.88 2.77 15.00
C TYR A 26 -12.26 2.58 15.69
N GLY A 27 -13.38 2.55 14.93
CA GLY A 27 -14.72 2.33 15.49
C GLY A 27 -15.31 3.57 16.18
N GLY A 28 -15.01 4.77 15.67
CA GLY A 28 -15.49 6.04 16.23
C GLY A 28 -16.99 6.24 16.15
N PRO A 29 -17.52 7.26 16.84
CA PRO A 29 -18.96 7.51 16.94
C PRO A 29 -19.62 7.84 15.60
N GLU A 30 -18.88 8.39 14.63
CA GLU A 30 -19.40 8.71 13.30
C GLU A 30 -19.34 7.53 12.32
N ARG A 31 -18.84 6.36 12.77
CA ARG A 31 -18.58 5.19 11.93
C ARG A 31 -19.75 4.83 11.03
N ASP A 32 -20.95 4.74 11.56
CA ASP A 32 -22.12 4.27 10.82
C ASP A 32 -22.55 5.28 9.74
N ALA A 33 -22.52 6.57 10.03
CA ALA A 33 -22.81 7.61 9.06
C ALA A 33 -21.77 7.64 7.91
N LEU A 34 -20.49 7.41 8.22
CA LEU A 34 -19.43 7.33 7.24
C LEU A 34 -19.53 6.07 6.38
N ILE A 35 -19.97 4.95 6.95
CA ILE A 35 -20.26 3.71 6.20
C ILE A 35 -21.41 3.95 5.21
N GLU A 36 -22.49 4.64 5.62
CA GLU A 36 -23.58 4.99 4.69
C GLU A 36 -23.10 5.86 3.53
N ASN A 37 -22.23 6.84 3.78
CA ASN A 37 -21.61 7.63 2.73
C ASN A 37 -20.73 6.77 1.79
N TYR A 38 -20.02 5.80 2.34
CA TYR A 38 -19.22 4.86 1.57
C TYR A 38 -20.08 3.99 0.65
N LYS A 39 -21.21 3.49 1.14
CA LYS A 39 -22.21 2.75 0.34
C LYS A 39 -22.72 3.57 -0.84
N VAL A 40 -23.02 4.85 -0.63
CA VAL A 40 -23.44 5.76 -1.72
C VAL A 40 -22.33 5.86 -2.78
N SER A 41 -21.08 5.98 -2.35
CA SER A 41 -19.93 6.04 -3.26
C SER A 41 -19.78 4.77 -4.08
N LEU A 42 -19.92 3.58 -3.45
CA LEU A 42 -19.89 2.28 -4.14
C LEU A 42 -21.01 2.16 -5.17
N ALA A 43 -22.24 2.51 -4.79
CA ALA A 43 -23.39 2.50 -5.69
C ALA A 43 -23.17 3.41 -6.91
N ASN A 44 -22.59 4.60 -6.71
CA ASN A 44 -22.27 5.53 -7.79
C ASN A 44 -21.19 4.99 -8.73
N LEU A 45 -20.15 4.33 -8.19
CA LEU A 45 -19.12 3.67 -8.99
C LEU A 45 -19.70 2.51 -9.81
N GLY A 46 -20.53 1.67 -9.19
CA GLY A 46 -21.22 0.59 -9.89
C GLY A 46 -22.13 1.08 -11.00
N LYS A 47 -22.94 2.13 -10.76
CA LYS A 47 -23.76 2.79 -11.79
C LYS A 47 -22.91 3.38 -12.92
N ALA A 48 -21.71 3.87 -12.61
CA ALA A 48 -20.75 4.31 -13.61
C ALA A 48 -20.09 3.14 -14.40
N GLY A 49 -20.33 1.90 -13.99
CA GLY A 49 -19.78 0.69 -14.64
C GLY A 49 -18.35 0.34 -14.17
N VAL A 50 -17.87 0.94 -13.09
CA VAL A 50 -16.63 0.53 -12.43
C VAL A 50 -16.90 -0.78 -11.67
N LYS A 51 -16.04 -1.77 -11.89
CA LYS A 51 -16.25 -3.12 -11.35
C LYS A 51 -15.33 -3.46 -10.19
N THR A 52 -14.25 -2.72 -10.00
CA THR A 52 -13.24 -3.01 -8.99
C THR A 52 -12.90 -1.73 -8.22
N VAL A 53 -12.95 -1.82 -6.90
CA VAL A 53 -12.61 -0.73 -5.98
C VAL A 53 -11.52 -1.22 -5.03
N CYS A 54 -10.32 -0.70 -5.21
CA CYS A 54 -9.21 -0.90 -4.27
C CYS A 54 -9.40 0.03 -3.06
N TYR A 55 -9.12 -0.47 -1.88
CA TYR A 55 -9.10 0.30 -0.65
C TYR A 55 -8.01 -0.23 0.28
N ASN A 56 -7.60 0.57 1.24
CA ASN A 56 -6.76 0.11 2.34
C ASN A 56 -7.46 0.28 3.69
N PHE A 57 -7.03 -0.48 4.68
CA PHE A 57 -7.54 -0.41 6.05
C PHE A 57 -6.41 -0.16 7.06
N MET A 58 -5.34 0.44 6.58
CA MET A 58 -4.16 0.80 7.38
C MET A 58 -4.48 1.97 8.31
N PRO A 59 -4.25 1.84 9.63
CA PRO A 59 -4.42 2.94 10.58
C PRO A 59 -3.45 4.07 10.30
N VAL A 60 -3.93 5.29 10.20
CA VAL A 60 -3.21 6.56 10.05
C VAL A 60 -2.29 6.60 8.83
N LEU A 61 -1.33 5.67 8.77
CA LEU A 61 -0.36 5.54 7.69
C LEU A 61 -0.93 4.66 6.56
N ASP A 62 -0.79 5.12 5.32
CA ASP A 62 -0.84 4.29 4.13
C ASP A 62 0.52 3.59 3.93
N TRP A 63 1.08 3.57 2.72
CA TRP A 63 2.45 3.10 2.53
C TRP A 63 3.46 4.03 3.24
N ALA A 64 4.53 3.47 3.80
CA ALA A 64 5.55 4.22 4.51
C ALA A 64 6.94 4.01 3.90
N ARG A 65 7.67 5.10 3.67
CA ARG A 65 9.07 5.12 3.24
C ARG A 65 9.83 6.20 4.01
N THR A 66 11.14 6.06 4.08
CA THR A 66 12.03 7.03 4.72
C THR A 66 12.82 7.86 3.73
N GLU A 67 12.90 7.41 2.48
CA GLU A 67 13.53 8.11 1.37
C GLU A 67 12.67 7.91 0.12
N LEU A 68 12.52 8.97 -0.68
CA LEU A 68 11.69 8.95 -1.89
C LEU A 68 12.52 8.94 -3.18
N ASP A 69 13.82 9.14 -3.06
CA ASP A 69 14.78 9.36 -4.14
C ASP A 69 16.12 8.64 -3.91
N HIS A 70 16.06 7.48 -3.26
CA HIS A 70 17.27 6.68 -2.99
C HIS A 70 17.99 6.30 -4.28
N PRO A 71 19.31 6.62 -4.42
CA PRO A 71 20.01 6.51 -5.68
C PRO A 71 20.38 5.07 -6.04
N TRP A 72 20.29 4.75 -7.33
CA TRP A 72 20.84 3.55 -7.93
C TRP A 72 22.14 3.83 -8.69
N ALA A 73 22.92 2.78 -8.94
CA ALA A 73 24.20 2.89 -9.65
C ALA A 73 24.08 3.41 -11.09
N ASP A 74 22.90 3.29 -11.70
CA ASP A 74 22.59 3.78 -13.04
C ASP A 74 22.13 5.25 -13.07
N GLY A 75 22.10 5.92 -11.92
CA GLY A 75 21.64 7.30 -11.77
C GLY A 75 20.14 7.49 -11.62
N SER A 76 19.34 6.43 -11.73
CA SER A 76 17.92 6.49 -11.38
C SER A 76 17.73 6.52 -9.86
N THR A 77 16.52 6.83 -9.40
CA THR A 77 16.19 6.77 -7.97
C THR A 77 14.91 5.99 -7.72
N SER A 78 14.75 5.46 -6.51
CA SER A 78 13.53 4.76 -6.11
C SER A 78 13.20 4.97 -4.64
N LEU A 79 12.03 4.49 -4.24
CA LEU A 79 11.56 4.53 -2.87
C LEU A 79 12.36 3.54 -2.00
N TYR A 80 12.71 3.97 -0.79
CA TYR A 80 13.49 3.19 0.15
C TYR A 80 12.95 3.32 1.58
N PHE A 81 12.93 2.21 2.30
CA PHE A 81 12.61 2.16 3.71
C PHE A 81 13.87 1.78 4.49
N ASN A 82 14.39 2.74 5.26
CA ASN A 82 15.52 2.53 6.16
C ASN A 82 15.00 2.32 7.58
N ARG A 83 15.24 1.15 8.13
CA ARG A 83 14.73 0.74 9.44
C ARG A 83 15.26 1.65 10.56
N VAL A 84 16.54 1.98 10.56
CA VAL A 84 17.16 2.84 11.58
C VAL A 84 16.60 4.26 11.53
N LYS A 85 16.42 4.84 10.35
CA LYS A 85 15.78 6.14 10.20
C LYS A 85 14.34 6.14 10.72
N PHE A 86 13.62 5.05 10.53
CA PHE A 86 12.25 4.92 11.03
C PHE A 86 12.20 4.80 12.55
N VAL A 87 13.10 4.00 13.15
CA VAL A 87 13.25 3.90 14.60
C VAL A 87 13.63 5.26 15.20
N TYR A 88 14.56 5.95 14.55
CA TYR A 88 14.93 7.32 14.96
C TYR A 88 13.73 8.28 14.92
N PHE A 89 12.94 8.21 13.84
CA PHE A 89 11.73 9.03 13.71
C PHE A 89 10.75 8.78 14.87
N ASP A 90 10.49 7.53 15.22
CA ASP A 90 9.55 7.15 16.28
C ASP A 90 10.07 7.57 17.67
N CYS A 91 11.33 7.23 18.00
CA CYS A 91 11.87 7.43 19.33
C CYS A 91 12.32 8.87 19.61
N TYR A 92 12.83 9.61 18.60
CA TYR A 92 13.48 10.91 18.81
C TYR A 92 12.73 12.09 18.17
N ILE A 93 11.88 11.87 17.18
CA ILE A 93 11.05 12.93 16.56
C ILE A 93 9.64 12.88 17.12
N LEU A 94 8.97 11.75 16.99
CA LEU A 94 7.64 11.55 17.57
C LEU A 94 7.68 11.48 19.09
N CYS A 95 8.74 10.93 19.66
CA CYS A 95 8.86 10.63 21.09
C CYS A 95 7.61 9.87 21.57
N ARG A 96 7.20 8.84 20.81
CA ARG A 96 6.02 8.06 21.16
C ARG A 96 6.24 7.32 22.49
N PRO A 97 5.32 7.44 23.46
CA PRO A 97 5.46 6.74 24.75
C PRO A 97 5.57 5.22 24.53
N GLY A 98 6.63 4.60 25.08
CA GLY A 98 6.86 3.17 25.01
C GLY A 98 7.38 2.65 23.66
N ALA A 99 7.78 3.54 22.73
CA ALA A 99 8.30 3.16 21.41
C ALA A 99 9.45 2.15 21.48
N GLU A 100 10.31 2.26 22.49
CA GLU A 100 11.49 1.40 22.64
C GLU A 100 11.13 -0.07 22.77
N ALA A 101 9.94 -0.41 23.24
CA ALA A 101 9.49 -1.79 23.37
C ALA A 101 9.22 -2.48 22.03
N ASP A 102 9.07 -1.73 20.95
CA ASP A 102 8.78 -2.24 19.62
C ASP A 102 10.04 -2.54 18.80
N TYR A 103 11.23 -2.25 19.35
CA TYR A 103 12.50 -2.30 18.62
C TYR A 103 13.54 -3.15 19.33
N THR A 104 14.46 -3.73 18.56
CA THR A 104 15.60 -4.47 19.12
C THR A 104 16.63 -3.53 19.74
N ALA A 105 17.48 -4.08 20.62
CA ALA A 105 18.57 -3.32 21.23
C ALA A 105 19.56 -2.76 20.18
N GLU A 106 19.79 -3.50 19.11
CA GLU A 106 20.65 -3.11 17.99
C GLU A 106 20.06 -1.93 17.21
N GLU A 107 18.75 -1.97 16.93
CA GLU A 107 18.03 -0.89 16.26
C GLU A 107 18.03 0.38 17.10
N LEU A 108 17.77 0.28 18.41
CA LEU A 108 17.81 1.40 19.33
C LEU A 108 19.21 2.01 19.46
N ALA A 109 20.24 1.17 19.52
CA ALA A 109 21.63 1.63 19.56
C ALA A 109 22.01 2.39 18.27
N ALA A 110 21.63 1.86 17.11
CA ALA A 110 21.88 2.50 15.82
C ALA A 110 21.14 3.86 15.70
N ALA A 111 19.89 3.93 16.16
CA ALA A 111 19.12 5.18 16.20
C ALA A 111 19.73 6.21 17.17
N ALA A 112 20.28 5.75 18.31
CA ALA A 112 20.98 6.61 19.27
C ALA A 112 22.30 7.18 18.69
N GLU A 113 23.06 6.40 17.94
CA GLU A 113 24.24 6.91 17.21
C GLU A 113 23.83 7.93 16.13
N MET A 114 22.78 7.65 15.37
CA MET A 114 22.24 8.58 14.39
C MET A 114 21.83 9.91 15.04
N HIS A 115 21.21 9.87 16.24
CA HIS A 115 20.80 11.06 16.98
C HIS A 115 21.95 12.02 17.27
N LYS A 116 23.19 11.53 17.41
CA LYS A 116 24.37 12.36 17.70
C LYS A 116 24.89 13.12 16.48
N THR A 117 24.55 12.67 15.30
CA THR A 117 25.15 13.15 14.05
C THR A 117 24.17 13.76 13.06
N ILE A 118 22.87 13.43 13.18
CA ILE A 118 21.83 13.90 12.25
C ILE A 118 21.65 15.42 12.36
N THR A 119 21.58 16.07 11.21
CA THR A 119 21.36 17.50 11.08
C THR A 119 19.88 17.86 11.22
N ASP A 120 19.59 19.13 11.50
CA ASP A 120 18.21 19.64 11.53
C ASP A 120 17.54 19.57 10.14
N GLU A 121 18.31 19.63 9.07
CA GLU A 121 17.80 19.48 7.71
C GLU A 121 17.35 18.04 7.44
N GLU A 122 18.17 17.06 7.78
CA GLU A 122 17.83 15.64 7.67
C GLU A 122 16.62 15.25 8.55
N ARG A 123 16.52 15.83 9.76
CA ARG A 123 15.34 15.64 10.63
C ARG A 123 14.07 16.17 9.97
N ARG A 124 14.13 17.38 9.40
CA ARG A 124 12.99 17.95 8.66
C ARG A 124 12.65 17.11 7.43
N ALA A 125 13.64 16.63 6.70
CA ALA A 125 13.43 15.76 5.55
C ALA A 125 12.73 14.44 5.93
N LEU A 126 13.06 13.85 7.10
CA LEU A 126 12.35 12.65 7.59
C LEU A 126 10.89 12.95 7.93
N VAL A 127 10.61 14.06 8.62
CA VAL A 127 9.23 14.49 8.92
C VAL A 127 8.46 14.71 7.62
N ASP A 128 9.03 15.45 6.69
CA ASP A 128 8.43 15.74 5.39
C ASP A 128 8.14 14.45 4.60
N THR A 129 9.08 13.51 4.58
CA THR A 129 8.92 12.24 3.88
C THR A 129 7.86 11.36 4.54
N ILE A 130 7.99 11.08 5.84
CA ILE A 130 7.17 10.05 6.52
C ILE A 130 5.75 10.54 6.79
N ILE A 131 5.57 11.81 7.12
CA ILE A 131 4.26 12.36 7.51
C ILE A 131 3.61 13.13 6.36
N VAL A 132 4.34 14.05 5.71
CA VAL A 132 3.72 15.02 4.80
C VAL A 132 3.56 14.43 3.40
N LYS A 133 4.66 14.03 2.77
CA LYS A 133 4.64 13.60 1.36
C LYS A 133 3.95 12.27 1.17
N THR A 134 4.28 11.27 1.99
CA THR A 134 3.68 9.94 1.84
C THR A 134 2.21 9.90 2.25
N GLN A 135 1.82 10.60 3.31
CA GLN A 135 0.45 10.57 3.82
C GLN A 135 -0.44 11.65 3.21
N GLY A 136 0.10 12.82 2.92
CA GLY A 136 -0.65 13.91 2.28
C GLY A 136 -1.15 13.54 0.89
N PHE A 137 -0.40 12.72 0.16
CA PHE A 137 -0.76 12.23 -1.16
C PHE A 137 -1.98 11.29 -1.14
N VAL A 138 -2.09 10.43 -0.13
CA VAL A 138 -3.12 9.37 -0.09
C VAL A 138 -4.32 9.76 0.75
N ASN A 139 -4.11 10.15 1.99
CA ASN A 139 -5.19 10.35 2.95
C ASN A 139 -5.58 11.82 3.16
N GLY A 140 -4.69 12.76 2.84
CA GLY A 140 -4.93 14.19 3.02
C GLY A 140 -5.13 14.64 4.47
N ASN A 141 -4.84 13.78 5.45
CA ASN A 141 -5.02 14.06 6.88
C ASN A 141 -3.99 15.05 7.41
N ILE A 142 -2.83 15.10 6.78
CA ILE A 142 -1.73 16.02 7.07
C ILE A 142 -1.21 16.57 5.75
N SER A 143 -0.86 17.84 5.73
CA SER A 143 -0.39 18.52 4.53
C SER A 143 0.74 19.50 4.84
N GLU A 144 1.43 19.99 3.81
CA GLU A 144 2.42 21.08 3.92
C GLU A 144 1.88 22.38 4.57
N ARG A 145 0.55 22.50 4.69
CA ARG A 145 -0.11 23.66 5.31
C ARG A 145 -0.23 23.56 6.82
N ASP A 146 0.00 22.38 7.38
CA ASP A 146 -0.05 22.18 8.83
C ASP A 146 1.18 22.81 9.46
N ALA A 147 0.94 23.72 10.41
CA ALA A 147 2.02 24.45 11.08
C ALA A 147 2.91 23.54 11.95
N ASP A 148 2.34 22.45 12.47
CA ASP A 148 3.05 21.41 13.24
C ASP A 148 2.55 20.03 12.83
N PRO A 149 3.08 19.44 11.74
CA PRO A 149 2.67 18.13 11.27
C PRO A 149 2.98 17.00 12.27
N VAL A 150 4.00 17.14 13.09
CA VAL A 150 4.34 16.12 14.11
C VAL A 150 3.29 16.06 15.20
N SER A 151 2.86 17.20 15.74
CA SER A 151 1.78 17.26 16.74
C SER A 151 0.46 16.73 16.16
N ARG A 152 0.13 17.13 14.92
CA ARG A 152 -1.06 16.62 14.26
C ARG A 152 -1.00 15.10 14.06
N PHE A 153 0.15 14.57 13.72
CA PHE A 153 0.34 13.14 13.57
C PHE A 153 0.19 12.38 14.90
N ARG A 154 0.72 12.94 16.02
CA ARG A 154 0.48 12.38 17.37
C ARG A 154 -1.00 12.33 17.72
N GLU A 155 -1.77 13.37 17.39
CA GLU A 155 -3.23 13.36 17.59
C GLU A 155 -3.91 12.21 16.84
N LEU A 156 -3.50 11.95 15.61
CA LEU A 156 -4.03 10.82 14.81
C LEU A 156 -3.64 9.47 15.41
N LEU A 157 -2.39 9.32 15.87
CA LEU A 157 -1.96 8.10 16.56
C LEU A 157 -2.77 7.84 17.82
N ALA A 158 -3.06 8.88 18.62
CA ALA A 158 -3.83 8.77 19.85
C ALA A 158 -5.28 8.27 19.63
N LEU A 159 -5.85 8.41 18.43
CA LEU A 159 -7.15 7.84 18.09
C LEU A 159 -7.14 6.30 18.15
N TYR A 160 -5.97 5.69 18.10
CA TYR A 160 -5.78 4.24 18.12
C TYR A 160 -5.32 3.72 19.49
N ASP A 161 -5.30 4.55 20.52
CA ASP A 161 -4.99 4.11 21.87
C ASP A 161 -5.96 3.02 22.33
N GLY A 162 -5.43 1.84 22.66
CA GLY A 162 -6.22 0.67 23.03
C GLY A 162 -6.83 -0.11 21.86
N ILE A 163 -6.57 0.27 20.62
CA ILE A 163 -6.99 -0.49 19.43
C ILE A 163 -5.89 -1.50 19.09
N ASP A 164 -6.08 -2.71 19.49
CA ASP A 164 -5.22 -3.83 19.12
C ASP A 164 -5.59 -4.44 17.77
N ARG A 165 -4.86 -5.46 17.38
CA ARG A 165 -5.06 -6.17 16.11
C ARG A 165 -6.46 -6.79 16.00
N ASP A 166 -6.96 -7.38 17.06
CA ASP A 166 -8.27 -8.04 17.04
C ASP A 166 -9.40 -7.02 16.97
N THR A 167 -9.28 -5.91 17.69
CA THR A 167 -10.22 -4.78 17.59
C THR A 167 -10.24 -4.19 16.17
N LEU A 168 -9.07 -3.98 15.55
CA LEU A 168 -9.00 -3.48 14.18
C LEU A 168 -9.63 -4.47 13.18
N ARG A 169 -9.39 -5.78 13.36
CA ARG A 169 -10.03 -6.84 12.57
C ARG A 169 -11.56 -6.82 12.70
N GLU A 170 -12.09 -6.68 13.91
CA GLU A 170 -13.52 -6.58 14.12
C GLU A 170 -14.12 -5.33 13.48
N ASN A 171 -13.44 -4.20 13.54
CA ASN A 171 -13.88 -2.98 12.86
C ASN A 171 -13.89 -3.16 11.33
N MET A 172 -12.91 -3.87 10.79
CA MET A 172 -12.87 -4.22 9.36
C MET A 172 -14.03 -5.17 9.00
N ARG A 173 -14.27 -6.20 9.79
CA ARG A 173 -15.39 -7.13 9.59
C ARG A 173 -16.73 -6.41 9.62
N TYR A 174 -16.92 -5.51 10.58
CA TYR A 174 -18.13 -4.70 10.69
C TYR A 174 -18.36 -3.84 9.44
N PHE A 175 -17.32 -3.13 9.00
CA PHE A 175 -17.35 -2.32 7.78
C PHE A 175 -17.70 -3.17 6.55
N LEU A 176 -16.99 -4.27 6.33
CA LEU A 176 -17.21 -5.14 5.17
C LEU A 176 -18.62 -5.74 5.16
N SER A 177 -19.11 -6.24 6.32
CA SER A 177 -20.45 -6.77 6.43
C SER A 177 -21.51 -5.75 6.04
N ALA A 178 -21.28 -4.49 6.37
CA ALA A 178 -22.23 -3.41 6.06
C ALA A 178 -22.23 -3.01 4.57
N VAL A 179 -21.10 -3.10 3.86
CA VAL A 179 -20.98 -2.64 2.47
C VAL A 179 -21.20 -3.75 1.43
N MET A 180 -21.01 -5.02 1.78
CA MET A 180 -21.17 -6.14 0.84
C MET A 180 -22.54 -6.21 0.15
N PRO A 181 -23.68 -5.96 0.80
CA PRO A 181 -24.97 -5.95 0.08
C PRO A 181 -25.04 -4.94 -1.07
N VAL A 182 -24.36 -3.79 -0.93
CA VAL A 182 -24.27 -2.79 -2.02
C VAL A 182 -23.34 -3.28 -3.13
N CYS A 183 -22.27 -3.97 -2.77
CA CYS A 183 -21.35 -4.59 -3.74
C CYS A 183 -22.08 -5.63 -4.60
N GLU A 184 -22.91 -6.46 -3.99
CA GLU A 184 -23.74 -7.45 -4.67
C GLU A 184 -24.77 -6.78 -5.59
N GLU A 185 -25.51 -5.79 -5.09
CA GLU A 185 -26.55 -5.08 -5.86
C GLU A 185 -25.98 -4.43 -7.13
N TYR A 186 -24.78 -3.81 -7.03
CA TYR A 186 -24.19 -3.07 -8.14
C TYR A 186 -23.09 -3.84 -8.89
N GLY A 187 -22.78 -5.06 -8.49
CA GLY A 187 -21.74 -5.90 -9.08
C GLY A 187 -20.36 -5.25 -9.01
N VAL A 188 -20.00 -4.72 -7.84
CA VAL A 188 -18.70 -4.09 -7.56
C VAL A 188 -17.89 -5.01 -6.66
N ASN A 189 -16.66 -5.29 -7.04
CA ASN A 189 -15.71 -6.01 -6.21
C ASN A 189 -14.88 -5.01 -5.39
N MET A 190 -14.87 -5.18 -4.09
CA MET A 190 -13.93 -4.50 -3.20
C MET A 190 -12.69 -5.34 -2.99
N CYS A 191 -11.53 -4.73 -3.04
CA CYS A 191 -10.28 -5.43 -2.82
C CYS A 191 -9.35 -4.62 -1.90
N VAL A 192 -8.99 -5.24 -0.75
CA VAL A 192 -8.09 -4.61 0.20
C VAL A 192 -6.66 -4.65 -0.30
N HIS A 193 -5.95 -3.53 -0.16
CA HIS A 193 -4.51 -3.46 -0.37
C HIS A 193 -3.78 -4.00 0.87
N PRO A 194 -2.76 -4.87 0.71
CA PRO A 194 -1.93 -5.31 1.83
C PRO A 194 -1.22 -4.15 2.49
N ASP A 195 -0.92 -4.30 3.77
CA ASP A 195 -0.14 -3.31 4.51
C ASP A 195 1.24 -3.07 3.88
N ASP A 196 1.68 -1.83 3.82
CA ASP A 196 2.95 -1.44 3.20
C ASP A 196 3.76 -0.49 4.11
N PRO A 197 4.82 -0.97 4.73
CA PRO A 197 5.32 -2.35 4.73
C PRO A 197 4.42 -3.31 5.54
N PRO A 198 4.55 -4.63 5.29
CA PRO A 198 3.73 -5.65 5.93
C PRO A 198 4.29 -6.01 7.32
N CYS A 199 4.45 -5.00 8.16
CA CYS A 199 4.89 -5.12 9.55
C CYS A 199 4.27 -4.00 10.40
N GLN A 200 4.25 -4.21 11.71
CA GLN A 200 3.77 -3.22 12.66
C GLN A 200 4.65 -1.96 12.63
N LEU A 201 4.04 -0.80 12.63
CA LEU A 201 4.70 0.50 12.64
C LEU A 201 4.07 1.41 13.69
N LEU A 202 4.89 2.14 14.46
CA LEU A 202 4.46 3.18 15.42
C LEU A 202 3.42 2.66 16.44
N GLY A 203 3.51 1.40 16.85
CA GLY A 203 2.52 0.77 17.73
C GLY A 203 1.16 0.50 17.08
N LEU A 204 0.94 0.91 15.83
CA LEU A 204 -0.32 0.70 15.12
C LEU A 204 -0.44 -0.75 14.64
N PRO A 205 -1.60 -1.40 14.82
CA PRO A 205 -1.81 -2.74 14.31
C PRO A 205 -1.84 -2.78 12.78
N ARG A 206 -1.30 -3.85 12.20
CA ARG A 206 -1.38 -4.19 10.78
C ARG A 206 -2.05 -5.55 10.64
N ILE A 207 -2.99 -5.69 9.70
CA ILE A 207 -3.91 -6.84 9.63
C ILE A 207 -3.99 -7.52 8.26
N VAL A 208 -3.22 -7.06 7.28
CA VAL A 208 -3.10 -7.68 5.94
C VAL A 208 -1.62 -7.75 5.56
N THR A 209 -0.84 -8.57 6.26
CA THR A 209 0.63 -8.61 6.17
C THR A 209 1.20 -9.92 5.64
N CYS A 210 0.46 -11.02 5.75
CA CYS A 210 0.95 -12.36 5.46
C CYS A 210 -0.19 -13.33 5.13
N ASP A 211 0.14 -14.59 4.88
CA ASP A 211 -0.81 -15.66 4.53
C ASP A 211 -1.95 -15.79 5.55
N GLU A 212 -1.62 -15.80 6.84
CA GLU A 212 -2.61 -15.93 7.92
C GLU A 212 -3.61 -14.76 7.92
N ASP A 213 -3.13 -13.55 7.72
CA ASP A 213 -3.96 -12.35 7.64
C ASP A 213 -4.91 -12.36 6.46
N ILE A 214 -4.39 -12.71 5.29
CA ILE A 214 -5.20 -12.81 4.07
C ILE A 214 -6.27 -13.88 4.24
N ALA A 215 -5.91 -15.04 4.80
CA ALA A 215 -6.87 -16.11 5.09
C ALA A 215 -7.96 -15.63 6.07
N TRP A 216 -7.57 -14.97 7.17
CA TRP A 216 -8.52 -14.39 8.12
C TRP A 216 -9.46 -13.39 7.45
N PHE A 217 -8.92 -12.43 6.70
CA PHE A 217 -9.66 -11.37 6.03
C PHE A 217 -10.72 -11.94 5.07
N LEU A 218 -10.35 -12.89 4.23
CA LEU A 218 -11.25 -13.49 3.26
C LEU A 218 -12.37 -14.32 3.92
N ASN A 219 -12.07 -14.94 5.07
CA ASN A 219 -13.04 -15.71 5.84
C ASN A 219 -13.92 -14.84 6.76
N ALA A 220 -13.45 -13.68 7.19
CA ALA A 220 -14.19 -12.78 8.09
C ALA A 220 -15.53 -12.33 7.49
N VAL A 221 -15.57 -12.12 6.17
CA VAL A 221 -16.78 -11.91 5.37
C VAL A 221 -16.59 -12.71 4.07
N ASP A 222 -17.05 -13.96 4.08
CA ASP A 222 -16.95 -14.85 2.91
C ASP A 222 -17.98 -14.48 1.85
N ASN A 223 -17.56 -13.56 0.99
CA ASN A 223 -18.38 -13.01 -0.08
C ASN A 223 -17.51 -12.87 -1.34
N PRO A 224 -17.99 -13.28 -2.53
CA PRO A 224 -17.19 -13.17 -3.76
C PRO A 224 -16.79 -11.73 -4.13
N HIS A 225 -17.54 -10.74 -3.67
CA HIS A 225 -17.20 -9.32 -3.86
C HIS A 225 -16.18 -8.79 -2.85
N ASN A 226 -15.85 -9.56 -1.81
CA ASN A 226 -14.75 -9.27 -0.88
C ASN A 226 -13.48 -9.98 -1.35
N GLY A 227 -12.46 -9.25 -1.74
CA GLY A 227 -11.24 -9.83 -2.29
C GLY A 227 -9.99 -9.01 -2.01
N LEU A 228 -8.91 -9.41 -2.66
CA LEU A 228 -7.57 -8.89 -2.45
C LEU A 228 -7.13 -8.02 -3.62
N THR A 229 -6.52 -6.89 -3.34
CA THR A 229 -5.54 -6.27 -4.22
C THR A 229 -4.22 -6.99 -3.98
N PHE A 230 -3.81 -7.83 -4.90
CA PHE A 230 -2.56 -8.58 -4.75
C PHE A 230 -1.38 -7.68 -5.10
N CYS A 231 -0.89 -6.94 -4.10
CA CYS A 231 0.28 -6.08 -4.27
C CYS A 231 1.57 -6.86 -4.04
N CYS A 232 2.23 -7.26 -5.12
CA CYS A 232 3.47 -8.03 -5.06
C CYS A 232 4.58 -7.28 -4.32
N GLY A 233 4.66 -5.95 -4.47
CA GLY A 233 5.67 -5.14 -3.80
C GLY A 233 5.48 -5.09 -2.29
N SER A 234 4.27 -4.78 -1.81
CA SER A 234 3.99 -4.77 -0.36
C SER A 234 4.27 -6.14 0.25
N LEU A 235 3.75 -7.22 -0.36
CA LEU A 235 3.97 -8.58 0.14
C LEU A 235 5.45 -8.97 0.09
N SER A 236 6.21 -8.58 -0.94
CA SER A 236 7.63 -8.91 -1.06
C SER A 236 8.53 -8.15 -0.08
N ALA A 237 8.06 -7.03 0.49
CA ALA A 237 8.77 -6.34 1.57
C ALA A 237 8.76 -7.14 2.89
N GLY A 238 7.83 -8.09 3.06
CA GLY A 238 7.81 -9.05 4.15
C GLY A 238 8.68 -10.27 3.84
N ILE A 239 9.78 -10.45 4.57
CA ILE A 239 10.72 -11.55 4.34
C ILE A 239 10.08 -12.93 4.51
N GLN A 240 9.02 -13.03 5.30
CA GLN A 240 8.26 -14.26 5.56
C GLN A 240 7.36 -14.67 4.39
N ASN A 241 7.12 -13.80 3.42
CA ASN A 241 6.17 -14.05 2.34
C ASN A 241 6.84 -14.69 1.12
N ASP A 242 6.29 -15.81 0.67
CA ASP A 242 6.52 -16.37 -0.67
C ASP A 242 5.42 -15.85 -1.60
N VAL A 243 5.73 -14.82 -2.38
CA VAL A 243 4.74 -14.10 -3.19
C VAL A 243 4.11 -14.99 -4.25
N PRO A 244 4.84 -15.83 -5.01
CA PRO A 244 4.23 -16.80 -5.92
C PRO A 244 3.32 -17.83 -5.23
N ALA A 245 3.68 -18.32 -4.04
CA ALA A 245 2.83 -19.25 -3.30
C ALA A 245 1.53 -18.59 -2.85
N LEU A 246 1.59 -17.34 -2.36
CA LEU A 246 0.41 -16.54 -2.03
C LEU A 246 -0.46 -16.27 -3.26
N ALA A 247 0.16 -15.96 -4.40
CA ALA A 247 -0.57 -15.74 -5.66
C ALA A 247 -1.39 -16.98 -6.04
N ARG A 248 -0.80 -18.20 -6.05
CA ARG A 248 -1.51 -19.45 -6.33
C ARG A 248 -2.67 -19.67 -5.37
N LYS A 249 -2.45 -19.43 -4.09
CA LYS A 249 -3.46 -19.67 -3.05
C LYS A 249 -4.66 -18.74 -3.17
N TYR A 250 -4.43 -17.48 -3.55
CA TYR A 250 -5.45 -16.43 -3.49
C TYR A 250 -5.86 -15.87 -4.87
N ALA A 251 -5.41 -16.46 -5.97
CA ALA A 251 -5.72 -16.00 -7.31
C ALA A 251 -7.22 -15.80 -7.56
N SER A 252 -8.06 -16.76 -7.15
CA SER A 252 -9.51 -16.73 -7.35
C SER A 252 -10.25 -15.65 -6.54
N ARG A 253 -9.61 -15.12 -5.52
CA ARG A 253 -10.16 -14.04 -4.65
C ARG A 253 -9.41 -12.72 -4.84
N THR A 254 -8.57 -12.63 -5.87
CA THR A 254 -7.86 -11.40 -6.25
C THR A 254 -8.65 -10.67 -7.32
N HIS A 255 -8.96 -9.40 -7.07
CA HIS A 255 -9.70 -8.55 -8.01
C HIS A 255 -8.83 -7.49 -8.70
N PHE A 256 -7.62 -7.30 -8.22
CA PHE A 256 -6.66 -6.35 -8.77
C PHE A 256 -5.22 -6.80 -8.43
N VAL A 257 -4.28 -6.58 -9.32
CA VAL A 257 -2.88 -6.98 -9.11
C VAL A 257 -1.95 -5.79 -9.31
N HIS A 258 -1.03 -5.59 -8.36
CA HIS A 258 0.08 -4.65 -8.49
C HIS A 258 1.38 -5.40 -8.78
N LEU A 259 1.89 -5.22 -9.98
CA LEU A 259 3.12 -5.83 -10.45
C LEU A 259 4.30 -4.90 -10.15
N ARG A 260 4.76 -4.89 -8.91
CA ARG A 260 6.01 -4.26 -8.48
C ARG A 260 6.77 -5.19 -7.54
N SER A 261 8.04 -4.96 -7.32
CA SER A 261 8.89 -5.83 -6.53
C SER A 261 9.79 -5.04 -5.60
N THR A 262 10.18 -5.65 -4.49
CA THR A 262 11.14 -5.08 -3.55
C THR A 262 12.31 -6.04 -3.32
N ASP A 263 13.45 -5.49 -2.93
CA ASP A 263 14.55 -6.22 -2.32
C ASP A 263 14.63 -5.87 -0.83
N VAL A 264 14.80 -6.88 0.00
CA VAL A 264 14.93 -6.73 1.46
C VAL A 264 16.37 -7.00 1.85
N LEU A 265 16.95 -6.07 2.61
CA LEU A 265 18.30 -6.18 3.12
C LEU A 265 18.35 -6.90 4.47
N PRO A 266 19.49 -7.48 4.88
CA PRO A 266 19.61 -8.24 6.13
C PRO A 266 19.26 -7.45 7.40
N ASN A 267 19.38 -6.14 7.37
CA ASN A 267 19.06 -5.23 8.48
C ASN A 267 17.57 -4.82 8.54
N GLY A 268 16.72 -5.39 7.69
CA GLY A 268 15.29 -5.07 7.62
C GLY A 268 14.94 -3.86 6.76
N ASP A 269 15.92 -3.21 6.15
CA ASP A 269 15.69 -2.21 5.11
C ASP A 269 15.11 -2.87 3.87
N PHE A 270 14.35 -2.12 3.07
CA PHE A 270 13.94 -2.58 1.75
C PHE A 270 13.90 -1.44 0.73
N ILE A 271 14.11 -1.80 -0.52
CA ILE A 271 14.15 -0.89 -1.66
C ILE A 271 13.21 -1.38 -2.76
N GLU A 272 12.56 -0.45 -3.45
CA GLU A 272 11.78 -0.78 -4.66
C GLU A 272 12.74 -1.24 -5.77
N ALA A 273 12.58 -2.48 -6.20
CA ALA A 273 13.42 -3.10 -7.24
C ALA A 273 12.89 -2.85 -8.66
N ASP A 274 13.68 -3.19 -9.66
CA ASP A 274 13.19 -3.32 -11.04
C ASP A 274 12.07 -4.37 -11.12
N HIS A 275 11.10 -4.17 -11.99
CA HIS A 275 9.98 -5.10 -12.15
C HIS A 275 10.41 -6.54 -12.47
N LEU A 276 11.48 -6.72 -13.26
CA LEU A 276 12.02 -8.05 -13.58
C LEU A 276 13.03 -8.59 -12.56
N LYS A 277 13.23 -7.86 -11.45
CA LYS A 277 14.15 -8.23 -10.37
C LYS A 277 13.42 -8.21 -9.03
N GLY A 278 14.17 -8.37 -7.95
CA GLY A 278 13.61 -8.38 -6.61
C GLY A 278 12.89 -9.68 -6.25
N ARG A 279 12.36 -9.71 -5.05
CA ARG A 279 11.86 -10.94 -4.40
C ARG A 279 10.47 -11.39 -4.88
N ALA A 280 9.70 -10.53 -5.54
CA ALA A 280 8.33 -10.86 -5.92
C ALA A 280 8.21 -11.92 -7.01
N ASN A 281 9.26 -12.14 -7.82
CA ASN A 281 9.23 -13.06 -8.96
C ASN A 281 8.02 -12.82 -9.87
N LEU A 282 7.93 -11.61 -10.42
CA LEU A 282 6.76 -11.16 -11.17
C LEU A 282 6.47 -11.99 -12.42
N ILE A 283 7.48 -12.63 -13.04
CA ILE A 283 7.27 -13.53 -14.17
C ILE A 283 6.38 -14.70 -13.76
N GLU A 284 6.68 -15.34 -12.63
CA GLU A 284 5.86 -16.45 -12.11
C GLU A 284 4.49 -15.96 -11.62
N VAL A 285 4.42 -14.79 -11.00
CA VAL A 285 3.15 -14.19 -10.58
C VAL A 285 2.22 -13.94 -11.77
N VAL A 286 2.74 -13.35 -12.84
CA VAL A 286 1.96 -13.15 -14.10
C VAL A 286 1.49 -14.50 -14.66
N ARG A 287 2.36 -15.52 -14.68
CA ARG A 287 1.99 -16.87 -15.15
C ARG A 287 0.86 -17.48 -14.31
N ILE A 288 0.87 -17.27 -13.01
CA ILE A 288 -0.19 -17.75 -12.11
C ILE A 288 -1.51 -17.04 -12.42
N PHE A 289 -1.52 -15.70 -12.48
CA PHE A 289 -2.77 -14.95 -12.70
C PHE A 289 -3.32 -15.12 -14.09
N GLU A 290 -2.50 -15.22 -15.13
CA GLU A 290 -2.97 -15.52 -16.51
C GLU A 290 -3.61 -16.90 -16.61
N ARG A 291 -3.18 -17.85 -15.76
CA ARG A 291 -3.75 -19.22 -15.71
C ARG A 291 -4.97 -19.32 -14.80
N GLU A 292 -4.87 -18.82 -13.57
CA GLU A 292 -5.85 -19.08 -12.51
C GLU A 292 -6.96 -18.03 -12.42
N ASN A 293 -6.69 -16.81 -12.91
CA ASN A 293 -7.64 -15.69 -12.90
C ASN A 293 -7.45 -14.81 -14.15
N PRO A 294 -7.65 -15.37 -15.35
CA PRO A 294 -7.41 -14.66 -16.60
C PRO A 294 -8.29 -13.42 -16.70
N GLY A 295 -7.67 -12.31 -17.11
CA GLY A 295 -8.36 -11.03 -17.27
C GLY A 295 -8.51 -10.18 -15.99
N VAL A 296 -7.95 -10.61 -14.87
CA VAL A 296 -7.82 -9.74 -13.70
C VAL A 296 -7.04 -8.47 -14.07
N PRO A 297 -7.52 -7.27 -13.70
CA PRO A 297 -6.77 -6.04 -13.95
C PRO A 297 -5.40 -6.07 -13.26
N MET A 298 -4.35 -5.73 -13.99
CA MET A 298 -2.98 -5.63 -13.47
C MET A 298 -2.41 -4.24 -13.76
N ARG A 299 -1.60 -3.71 -12.87
CA ARG A 299 -0.85 -2.46 -13.07
C ARG A 299 0.57 -2.57 -12.54
N VAL A 300 1.47 -1.79 -13.08
CA VAL A 300 2.89 -1.80 -12.68
C VAL A 300 3.18 -1.03 -11.40
N ASP A 301 2.20 -0.32 -10.86
CA ASP A 301 2.25 0.45 -9.61
C ASP A 301 3.43 1.44 -9.55
N HIS A 302 4.42 1.24 -8.66
CA HIS A 302 5.57 2.14 -8.56
C HIS A 302 6.60 1.90 -9.67
N GLY A 303 7.26 2.98 -10.09
CA GLY A 303 8.39 2.97 -11.00
C GLY A 303 9.52 3.86 -10.47
N ARG A 304 10.73 3.67 -10.98
CA ARG A 304 11.87 4.53 -10.65
C ARG A 304 11.70 5.92 -11.27
N THR A 305 12.33 6.92 -10.67
CA THR A 305 12.56 8.20 -11.34
C THR A 305 13.74 8.02 -12.29
N MET A 306 13.48 8.16 -13.58
CA MET A 306 14.44 7.94 -14.67
C MET A 306 14.92 9.26 -15.24
N LEU A 307 15.99 9.23 -16.03
CA LEU A 307 16.46 10.39 -16.79
C LEU A 307 15.29 10.99 -17.62
N GLY A 308 15.04 12.28 -17.40
CA GLY A 308 13.94 13.01 -18.03
C GLY A 308 12.63 13.04 -17.23
N ASP A 309 12.56 12.36 -16.08
CA ASP A 309 11.46 12.48 -15.11
C ASP A 309 11.72 13.56 -14.05
N GLU A 310 12.97 14.01 -13.93
CA GLU A 310 13.38 15.01 -12.95
C GLU A 310 12.62 16.32 -13.18
N ASP A 311 12.29 17.01 -12.11
CA ASP A 311 11.63 18.33 -12.13
C ASP A 311 10.27 18.39 -12.86
N LYS A 312 9.63 17.24 -13.10
CA LYS A 312 8.29 17.18 -13.72
C LYS A 312 7.14 17.26 -12.73
N GLY A 313 7.43 17.28 -11.42
CA GLY A 313 6.42 17.34 -10.38
C GLY A 313 5.59 16.06 -10.22
N TYR A 314 6.13 14.92 -10.65
CA TYR A 314 5.51 13.62 -10.38
C TYR A 314 5.62 13.27 -8.90
N ASN A 315 4.60 12.62 -8.38
CA ASN A 315 4.72 12.02 -7.06
C ASN A 315 5.77 10.90 -7.07
N ALA A 316 6.51 10.76 -5.97
CA ALA A 316 7.53 9.73 -5.82
C ALA A 316 6.94 8.32 -6.05
N GLY A 317 7.64 7.50 -6.82
CA GLY A 317 7.16 6.20 -7.28
C GLY A 317 6.21 6.25 -8.48
N TYR A 318 5.74 7.42 -8.90
CA TYR A 318 4.76 7.58 -9.98
C TYR A 318 5.31 8.38 -11.17
N SER A 319 6.61 8.29 -11.42
CA SER A 319 7.28 8.88 -12.58
C SER A 319 6.71 8.33 -13.90
N PHE A 320 6.77 9.13 -14.96
CA PHE A 320 6.24 8.70 -16.26
C PHE A 320 7.13 7.63 -16.92
N HIS A 321 8.42 7.93 -17.12
CA HIS A 321 9.32 7.00 -17.83
C HIS A 321 9.53 5.70 -17.06
N GLY A 322 9.72 5.77 -15.74
CA GLY A 322 9.88 4.57 -14.92
C GLY A 322 8.66 3.65 -14.97
N ARG A 323 7.45 4.21 -14.93
CA ARG A 323 6.22 3.41 -15.04
C ARG A 323 5.99 2.90 -16.46
N MET A 324 6.32 3.67 -17.50
CA MET A 324 6.25 3.20 -18.88
C MET A 324 7.25 2.07 -19.16
N MET A 325 8.44 2.14 -18.57
CA MET A 325 9.41 1.03 -18.63
C MET A 325 8.83 -0.24 -17.98
N GLY A 326 8.30 -0.12 -16.76
CA GLY A 326 7.66 -1.24 -16.07
C GLY A 326 6.50 -1.83 -16.88
N LEU A 327 5.64 -0.97 -17.44
CA LEU A 327 4.52 -1.40 -18.28
C LEU A 327 5.00 -2.20 -19.52
N ALA A 328 6.01 -1.70 -20.23
CA ALA A 328 6.55 -2.38 -21.40
C ALA A 328 7.20 -3.74 -21.03
N GLN A 329 7.88 -3.81 -19.88
CA GLN A 329 8.43 -5.07 -19.37
C GLN A 329 7.32 -6.08 -19.05
N MET A 330 6.27 -5.67 -18.36
CA MET A 330 5.17 -6.55 -17.98
C MET A 330 4.33 -6.97 -19.19
N ASP A 331 4.09 -6.09 -20.16
CA ASP A 331 3.45 -6.44 -21.42
C ASP A 331 4.24 -7.52 -22.17
N GLY A 332 5.56 -7.40 -22.21
CA GLY A 332 6.43 -8.42 -22.80
C GLY A 332 6.32 -9.78 -22.08
N VAL A 333 6.32 -9.76 -20.74
CA VAL A 333 6.11 -10.99 -19.92
C VAL A 333 4.73 -11.61 -20.20
N MET A 334 3.67 -10.80 -20.20
CA MET A 334 2.31 -11.26 -20.47
C MET A 334 2.18 -11.87 -21.88
N ALA A 335 2.81 -11.27 -22.88
CA ALA A 335 2.80 -11.79 -24.24
C ALA A 335 3.42 -13.19 -24.32
N VAL A 336 4.58 -13.39 -23.71
CA VAL A 336 5.25 -14.71 -23.65
C VAL A 336 4.42 -15.72 -22.88
N VAL A 337 3.91 -15.35 -21.72
CA VAL A 337 3.09 -16.25 -20.87
C VAL A 337 1.81 -16.68 -21.59
N ARG A 338 1.14 -15.76 -22.28
CA ARG A 338 -0.07 -16.10 -23.06
C ARG A 338 0.23 -17.03 -24.24
N ASP A 339 1.37 -16.86 -24.89
CA ASP A 339 1.81 -17.78 -25.95
C ASP A 339 2.08 -19.18 -25.38
N GLU A 340 2.80 -19.27 -24.26
CA GLU A 340 3.03 -20.54 -23.53
C GLU A 340 1.73 -21.24 -23.12
N LEU A 341 0.69 -20.50 -22.73
CA LEU A 341 -0.59 -21.06 -22.30
C LEU A 341 -1.50 -21.50 -23.46
N ASN A 342 -1.26 -21.00 -24.67
CA ASN A 342 -2.00 -21.31 -25.87
C ASN A 342 -1.32 -22.41 -26.72
N ALA A 343 -0.09 -22.81 -26.38
CA ALA A 343 0.66 -23.86 -27.06
C ALA A 343 0.32 -25.26 -26.52
#